data_5aabeb9ebcf441f563567ce232c4e1fa
#
_entry.id   5aabeb9ebcf441f563567ce232c4e1fa
#
_cell.length_a   1.000
_cell.length_b   1.000
_cell.length_c   1.000
_cell.angle_alpha   90.00
_cell.angle_beta   90.00
_cell.angle_gamma   90.00
#
_symmetry.space_group_name_H-M   'P 1'
#
loop_
_entity.id
_entity.type
_entity.pdbx_description
1 polymer ?
#
loop_
_entity_poly.entity_id
_entity_poly.type
_entity_poly.pdbx_seq_one_letter_code
_entity_poly.pdbx_strand_id
1 'polypeptide(L)'
;MLRDKPAAMVAASPKATVPVLVLEDGAVIDESIDIMRWALRRNDPEDWLAGDDTELIDRFDDRFKHHLDRYKYPDRHQAEPVAHRTAGLALLGEMEQRLATHTNLCRETRALADIAIMPFVRQFAAVDRAWFDAQPVPRVQGWLARHVASPLFDRAMLRVACWAPRTAPIMSSSAE
;
A
#
# COMPACT_ATOMS: atom_id res chain seq x y z
N MET A 1 -1.03 2.14 -15.78
CA MET A 1 -0.70 3.57 -15.52
C MET A 1 -2.01 4.34 -15.49
N LEU A 2 -2.24 5.12 -14.45
CA LEU A 2 -3.38 6.04 -14.37
C LEU A 2 -3.10 7.31 -15.20
N ARG A 3 -2.93 7.16 -16.50
CA ARG A 3 -2.75 8.31 -17.41
C ARG A 3 -4.06 9.05 -17.65
N ASP A 4 -5.18 8.31 -17.67
CA ASP A 4 -6.53 8.86 -17.87
C ASP A 4 -7.30 8.76 -16.56
N LYS A 5 -7.11 9.76 -15.69
CA LYS A 5 -7.84 9.83 -14.43
C LYS A 5 -9.27 10.28 -14.70
N PRO A 6 -10.29 9.58 -14.17
CA PRO A 6 -11.68 10.02 -14.34
C PRO A 6 -11.89 11.44 -13.82
N ALA A 7 -12.61 12.29 -14.56
CA ALA A 7 -12.88 13.66 -14.14
C ALA A 7 -13.56 13.73 -12.78
N ALA A 8 -14.46 12.78 -12.48
CA ALA A 8 -15.12 12.68 -11.18
C ALA A 8 -14.12 12.43 -10.03
N MET A 9 -13.06 11.66 -10.26
CA MET A 9 -12.01 11.45 -9.25
C MET A 9 -11.20 12.72 -8.99
N VAL A 10 -10.83 13.44 -10.05
CA VAL A 10 -10.07 14.71 -9.94
C VAL A 10 -10.93 15.78 -9.25
N ALA A 11 -12.24 15.80 -9.53
CA ALA A 11 -13.17 16.71 -8.86
C ALA A 11 -13.32 16.39 -7.36
N ALA A 12 -13.30 15.11 -6.99
CA ALA A 12 -13.38 14.70 -5.59
C ALA A 12 -12.09 14.95 -4.79
N SER A 13 -10.91 14.73 -5.41
CA SER A 13 -9.62 14.98 -4.79
C SER A 13 -8.68 15.71 -5.74
N PRO A 14 -8.42 17.02 -5.51
CA PRO A 14 -7.50 17.82 -6.34
C PRO A 14 -6.06 17.30 -6.36
N LYS A 15 -5.62 16.53 -5.35
CA LYS A 15 -4.32 15.84 -5.37
C LYS A 15 -4.20 14.89 -6.57
N ALA A 16 -5.34 14.43 -7.10
CA ALA A 16 -5.42 13.49 -8.21
C ALA A 16 -4.57 12.22 -7.99
N THR A 17 -4.39 11.81 -6.75
CA THR A 17 -3.75 10.54 -6.34
C THR A 17 -4.81 9.47 -6.12
N VAL A 18 -4.41 8.22 -6.04
CA VAL A 18 -5.26 7.08 -5.68
C VAL A 18 -4.65 6.38 -4.48
N PRO A 19 -5.50 5.83 -3.60
CA PRO A 19 -6.97 5.71 -3.68
C PRO A 19 -7.71 6.99 -3.27
N VAL A 20 -8.98 7.11 -3.68
CA VAL A 20 -9.92 8.14 -3.20
C VAL A 20 -11.22 7.44 -2.82
N LEU A 21 -11.70 7.66 -1.61
CA LEU A 21 -12.97 7.18 -1.09
C LEU A 21 -13.89 8.38 -0.86
N VAL A 22 -15.06 8.37 -1.53
CA VAL A 22 -16.11 9.36 -1.31
C VAL A 22 -17.24 8.67 -0.51
N LEU A 23 -17.56 9.22 0.64
CA LEU A 23 -18.59 8.71 1.53
C LEU A 23 -19.98 9.19 1.08
N GLU A 24 -21.04 8.57 1.61
CA GLU A 24 -22.43 8.91 1.29
C GLU A 24 -22.82 10.34 1.69
N ASP A 25 -22.21 10.86 2.74
CA ASP A 25 -22.37 12.26 3.21
C ASP A 25 -21.56 13.27 2.41
N GLY A 26 -20.80 12.82 1.38
CA GLY A 26 -19.94 13.63 0.55
C GLY A 26 -18.53 13.87 1.11
N ALA A 27 -18.19 13.37 2.31
CA ALA A 27 -16.85 13.45 2.84
C ALA A 27 -15.86 12.64 1.98
N VAL A 28 -14.64 13.13 1.81
CA VAL A 28 -13.60 12.51 0.99
C VAL A 28 -12.42 12.11 1.85
N ILE A 29 -11.95 10.87 1.67
CA ILE A 29 -10.73 10.34 2.26
C ILE A 29 -9.80 9.94 1.12
N ASP A 30 -8.62 10.55 1.03
CA ASP A 30 -7.73 10.42 -0.13
C ASP A 30 -6.32 9.87 0.20
N GLU A 31 -6.10 9.42 1.44
CA GLU A 31 -4.89 8.67 1.82
C GLU A 31 -5.23 7.21 2.15
N SER A 32 -4.41 6.28 1.64
CA SER A 32 -4.67 4.85 1.82
C SER A 32 -4.73 4.44 3.29
N ILE A 33 -3.87 5.00 4.12
CA ILE A 33 -3.85 4.70 5.56
C ILE A 33 -5.11 5.20 6.27
N ASP A 34 -5.61 6.36 5.90
CA ASP A 34 -6.83 6.93 6.49
C ASP A 34 -8.08 6.15 6.07
N ILE A 35 -8.10 5.64 4.82
CA ILE A 35 -9.15 4.73 4.35
C ILE A 35 -9.11 3.42 5.15
N MET A 36 -7.93 2.86 5.40
CA MET A 36 -7.78 1.64 6.22
C MET A 36 -8.26 1.88 7.65
N ARG A 37 -7.83 2.98 8.30
CA ARG A 37 -8.29 3.36 9.64
C ARG A 37 -9.80 3.59 9.69
N TRP A 38 -10.36 4.26 8.69
CA TRP A 38 -11.80 4.48 8.56
C TRP A 38 -12.58 3.16 8.48
N ALA A 39 -12.12 2.20 7.68
CA ALA A 39 -12.75 0.90 7.54
C ALA A 39 -12.68 0.08 8.83
N LEU A 40 -11.50 0.02 9.46
CA LEU A 40 -11.27 -0.72 10.68
C LEU A 40 -12.05 -0.15 11.88
N ARG A 41 -12.19 1.18 12.00
CA ARG A 41 -13.06 1.78 13.04
C ARG A 41 -14.53 1.35 12.92
N ARG A 42 -14.98 0.85 11.78
CA ARG A 42 -16.33 0.30 11.59
C ARG A 42 -16.40 -1.19 11.89
N ASN A 43 -15.39 -1.92 11.51
CA ASN A 43 -15.33 -3.37 11.72
C ASN A 43 -13.87 -3.84 11.72
N ASP A 44 -13.35 -4.22 12.87
CA ASP A 44 -11.99 -4.71 13.08
C ASP A 44 -11.98 -6.08 13.77
N PRO A 45 -12.44 -7.14 13.09
CA PRO A 45 -12.61 -8.45 13.70
C PRO A 45 -11.30 -9.14 14.13
N GLU A 46 -10.16 -8.70 13.58
CA GLU A 46 -8.83 -9.23 13.91
C GLU A 46 -8.03 -8.27 14.82
N ASP A 47 -8.66 -7.17 15.27
CA ASP A 47 -8.03 -6.18 16.16
C ASP A 47 -6.74 -5.58 15.59
N TRP A 48 -6.76 -5.19 14.32
CA TRP A 48 -5.58 -4.63 13.64
C TRP A 48 -5.21 -3.25 14.16
N LEU A 49 -6.18 -2.48 14.64
CA LEU A 49 -5.93 -1.14 15.21
C LEU A 49 -5.09 -1.18 16.49
N ALA A 50 -5.05 -2.30 17.21
CA ALA A 50 -4.15 -2.45 18.36
C ALA A 50 -2.65 -2.43 17.99
N GLY A 51 -2.32 -2.55 16.70
CA GLY A 51 -0.98 -2.39 16.15
C GLY A 51 -0.91 -1.28 15.11
N ASP A 52 -1.62 -0.17 15.32
CA ASP A 52 -1.49 1.08 14.53
C ASP A 52 -0.28 1.87 15.06
N ASP A 53 0.92 1.43 14.66
CA ASP A 53 2.17 2.16 14.91
C ASP A 53 2.32 3.27 13.86
N THR A 54 1.72 4.42 14.14
CA THR A 54 1.69 5.57 13.21
C THR A 54 3.10 6.02 12.85
N GLU A 55 4.04 6.08 13.80
CA GLU A 55 5.42 6.51 13.52
C GLU A 55 6.13 5.57 12.55
N LEU A 56 5.95 4.26 12.72
CA LEU A 56 6.50 3.27 11.81
C LEU A 56 5.88 3.35 10.43
N ILE A 57 4.55 3.47 10.35
CA ILE A 57 3.81 3.59 9.09
C ILE A 57 4.26 4.83 8.31
N ASP A 58 4.30 5.99 8.96
CA ASP A 58 4.71 7.27 8.35
C ASP A 58 6.15 7.20 7.85
N ARG A 59 7.07 6.57 8.62
CA ARG A 59 8.46 6.37 8.20
C ARG A 59 8.57 5.55 6.91
N PHE A 60 7.72 4.54 6.75
CA PHE A 60 7.71 3.72 5.54
C PHE A 60 6.97 4.39 4.38
N ASP A 61 5.88 5.10 4.63
CA ASP A 61 5.16 5.82 3.57
C ASP A 61 5.95 7.03 3.04
N ASP A 62 6.78 7.66 3.88
CA ASP A 62 7.63 8.78 3.48
C ASP A 62 9.03 8.31 3.08
N ARG A 63 9.88 7.94 4.05
CA ARG A 63 11.32 7.69 3.80
C ARG A 63 11.57 6.43 2.97
N PHE A 64 10.94 5.32 3.32
CA PHE A 64 11.17 4.07 2.58
C PHE A 64 10.62 4.17 1.16
N LYS A 65 9.43 4.70 0.99
CA LYS A 65 8.80 4.91 -0.32
C LYS A 65 9.60 5.87 -1.20
N HIS A 66 10.19 6.94 -0.62
CA HIS A 66 11.12 7.81 -1.34
C HIS A 66 12.29 7.03 -1.98
N HIS A 67 12.89 6.11 -1.22
CA HIS A 67 13.98 5.28 -1.72
C HIS A 67 13.49 4.20 -2.68
N LEU A 68 12.36 3.58 -2.40
CA LEU A 68 11.71 2.60 -3.28
C LEU A 68 11.45 3.17 -4.67
N ASP A 69 10.85 4.37 -4.75
CA ASP A 69 10.49 4.98 -6.03
C ASP A 69 11.73 5.29 -6.88
N ARG A 70 12.82 5.74 -6.27
CA ARG A 70 14.09 6.04 -6.95
C ARG A 70 14.88 4.79 -7.33
N TYR A 71 14.77 3.74 -6.53
CA TYR A 71 15.35 2.45 -6.87
C TYR A 71 14.59 1.78 -8.02
N LYS A 72 13.25 1.86 -8.01
CA LYS A 72 12.37 1.20 -8.98
C LYS A 72 12.25 1.97 -10.30
N TYR A 73 12.34 3.29 -10.25
CA TYR A 73 12.16 4.19 -11.41
C TYR A 73 13.29 5.22 -11.51
N PRO A 74 14.57 4.78 -11.62
CA PRO A 74 15.72 5.69 -11.56
C PRO A 74 15.68 6.77 -12.64
N ASP A 75 15.28 6.43 -13.85
CA ASP A 75 15.20 7.38 -14.97
C ASP A 75 14.21 8.51 -14.71
N ARG A 76 13.09 8.21 -14.05
CA ARG A 76 12.09 9.23 -13.72
C ARG A 76 12.61 10.25 -12.72
N HIS A 77 13.48 9.84 -11.82
CA HIS A 77 14.00 10.65 -10.72
C HIS A 77 15.43 11.11 -10.94
N GLN A 78 16.08 10.75 -12.08
CA GLN A 78 17.50 11.00 -12.33
C GLN A 78 18.37 10.59 -11.14
N ALA A 79 18.08 9.41 -10.59
CA ALA A 79 18.63 8.94 -9.33
C ALA A 79 19.61 7.78 -9.54
N GLU A 80 20.57 7.65 -8.61
CA GLU A 80 21.48 6.51 -8.51
C GLU A 80 20.77 5.35 -7.78
N PRO A 81 20.31 4.29 -8.50
CA PRO A 81 19.46 3.26 -7.91
C PRO A 81 20.15 2.48 -6.79
N VAL A 82 21.47 2.29 -6.86
CA VAL A 82 22.23 1.53 -5.85
C VAL A 82 22.25 2.26 -4.51
N ALA A 83 22.40 3.60 -4.52
CA ALA A 83 22.38 4.39 -3.29
C ALA A 83 21.01 4.29 -2.61
N HIS A 84 19.93 4.36 -3.37
CA HIS A 84 18.56 4.25 -2.86
C HIS A 84 18.22 2.82 -2.40
N ARG A 85 18.72 1.81 -3.10
CA ARG A 85 18.63 0.41 -2.67
C ARG A 85 19.31 0.20 -1.32
N THR A 86 20.51 0.74 -1.14
CA THR A 86 21.27 0.63 0.12
C THR A 86 20.54 1.33 1.27
N ALA A 87 20.03 2.53 1.04
CA ALA A 87 19.26 3.26 2.05
C ALA A 87 17.93 2.55 2.40
N GLY A 88 17.24 1.98 1.42
CA GLY A 88 16.06 1.15 1.66
C GLY A 88 16.39 -0.10 2.48
N LEU A 89 17.49 -0.78 2.18
CA LEU A 89 17.96 -1.94 2.96
C LEU A 89 18.25 -1.57 4.41
N ALA A 90 18.81 -0.40 4.68
CA ALA A 90 19.07 0.06 6.06
C ALA A 90 17.75 0.18 6.86
N LEU A 91 16.67 0.70 6.24
CA LEU A 91 15.34 0.76 6.86
C LEU A 91 14.75 -0.65 7.08
N LEU A 92 15.00 -1.58 6.17
CA LEU A 92 14.62 -2.99 6.37
C LEU A 92 15.39 -3.65 7.51
N GLY A 93 16.61 -3.20 7.81
CA GLY A 93 17.37 -3.61 8.99
C GLY A 93 16.68 -3.24 10.32
N GLU A 94 15.98 -2.10 10.37
CA GLU A 94 15.15 -1.72 11.52
C GLU A 94 13.94 -2.67 11.68
N MET A 95 13.29 -3.04 10.57
CA MET A 95 12.25 -4.07 10.59
C MET A 95 12.77 -5.44 11.05
N GLU A 96 13.95 -5.83 10.58
CA GLU A 96 14.60 -7.10 10.95
C GLU A 96 14.78 -7.22 12.47
N GLN A 97 15.14 -6.10 13.14
CA GLN A 97 15.26 -6.04 14.58
C GLN A 97 13.89 -6.15 15.29
N ARG A 98 12.86 -5.47 14.79
CA ARG A 98 11.50 -5.58 15.35
C ARG A 98 10.95 -7.01 15.24
N LEU A 99 11.14 -7.64 14.09
CA LEU A 99 10.74 -9.03 13.83
C LEU A 99 11.56 -10.08 14.60
N ALA A 100 12.57 -9.67 15.35
CA ALA A 100 13.25 -10.55 16.30
C ALA A 100 12.43 -10.81 17.56
N THR A 101 11.49 -9.91 17.90
CA THR A 101 10.67 -9.99 19.12
C THR A 101 9.31 -10.62 18.87
N HIS A 102 8.72 -10.38 17.70
CA HIS A 102 7.39 -10.83 17.32
C HIS A 102 7.35 -11.39 15.90
N THR A 103 6.36 -12.19 15.62
CA THR A 103 6.13 -12.75 14.28
C THR A 103 5.74 -11.66 13.26
N ASN A 104 5.12 -10.56 13.71
CA ASN A 104 4.74 -9.39 12.92
C ASN A 104 5.33 -8.11 13.54
N LEU A 105 5.12 -6.95 12.90
CA LEU A 105 5.85 -5.72 13.22
C LEU A 105 5.58 -5.16 14.61
N CYS A 106 4.37 -5.35 15.13
CA CYS A 106 3.95 -4.79 16.42
C CYS A 106 3.57 -5.85 17.45
N ARG A 107 3.27 -7.08 17.04
CA ARG A 107 2.79 -8.18 17.90
C ARG A 107 2.84 -9.52 17.16
N GLU A 108 2.44 -10.62 17.84
CA GLU A 108 2.43 -11.95 17.22
C GLU A 108 1.40 -12.08 16.09
N THR A 109 0.23 -11.49 16.24
CA THR A 109 -0.79 -11.48 15.19
C THR A 109 -0.62 -10.29 14.24
N ARG A 110 -1.08 -10.46 13.01
CA ARG A 110 -1.11 -9.40 11.98
C ARG A 110 -1.84 -8.17 12.48
N ALA A 111 -1.33 -6.98 12.14
CA ALA A 111 -1.88 -5.70 12.55
C ALA A 111 -1.85 -4.68 11.40
N LEU A 112 -2.39 -3.48 11.64
CA LEU A 112 -2.47 -2.42 10.62
C LEU A 112 -1.09 -2.06 10.06
N ALA A 113 -0.06 -1.95 10.90
CA ALA A 113 1.30 -1.66 10.44
C ALA A 113 1.83 -2.67 9.43
N ASP A 114 1.54 -3.96 9.62
CA ASP A 114 1.96 -4.99 8.66
C ASP A 114 1.32 -4.79 7.30
N ILE A 115 0.01 -4.53 7.27
CA ILE A 115 -0.76 -4.38 6.03
C ILE A 115 -0.41 -3.07 5.31
N ALA A 116 -0.14 -2.00 6.04
CA ALA A 116 0.25 -0.71 5.48
C ALA A 116 1.65 -0.76 4.85
N ILE A 117 2.59 -1.47 5.47
CA ILE A 117 4.01 -1.50 5.06
C ILE A 117 4.30 -2.58 4.02
N MET A 118 3.61 -3.73 4.09
CA MET A 118 3.86 -4.88 3.21
C MET A 118 3.90 -4.53 1.71
N PRO A 119 3.01 -3.69 1.16
CA PRO A 119 3.05 -3.35 -0.26
C PRO A 119 4.34 -2.66 -0.71
N PHE A 120 4.96 -1.85 0.16
CA PHE A 120 6.22 -1.19 -0.14
C PHE A 120 7.38 -2.18 -0.15
N VAL A 121 7.48 -3.01 0.88
CA VAL A 121 8.53 -4.05 0.97
C VAL A 121 8.41 -5.05 -0.18
N ARG A 122 7.19 -5.46 -0.53
CA ARG A 122 6.94 -6.34 -1.68
C ARG A 122 7.43 -5.73 -3.00
N GLN A 123 7.16 -4.44 -3.21
CA GLN A 123 7.61 -3.75 -4.41
C GLN A 123 9.13 -3.61 -4.44
N PHE A 124 9.76 -3.30 -3.30
CA PHE A 124 11.21 -3.20 -3.17
C PHE A 124 11.89 -4.53 -3.49
N ALA A 125 11.41 -5.63 -2.91
CA ALA A 125 11.92 -6.97 -3.16
C ALA A 125 11.74 -7.41 -4.63
N ALA A 126 10.69 -6.94 -5.31
CA ALA A 126 10.38 -7.30 -6.68
C ALA A 126 11.24 -6.57 -7.73
N VAL A 127 12.00 -5.53 -7.38
CA VAL A 127 12.89 -4.83 -8.31
C VAL A 127 14.06 -5.73 -8.71
N ASP A 128 14.68 -6.39 -7.72
CA ASP A 128 15.73 -7.39 -7.90
C ASP A 128 15.57 -8.46 -6.82
N ARG A 129 14.83 -9.51 -7.16
CA ARG A 129 14.48 -10.57 -6.23
C ARG A 129 15.70 -11.34 -5.75
N ALA A 130 16.61 -11.65 -6.66
CA ALA A 130 17.81 -12.43 -6.33
C ALA A 130 18.72 -11.65 -5.37
N TRP A 131 18.89 -10.35 -5.61
CA TRP A 131 19.62 -9.50 -4.71
C TRP A 131 18.96 -9.41 -3.34
N PHE A 132 17.63 -9.20 -3.28
CA PHE A 132 16.89 -9.09 -2.02
C PHE A 132 17.01 -10.38 -1.18
N ASP A 133 16.88 -11.55 -1.82
CA ASP A 133 16.97 -12.83 -1.12
C ASP A 133 18.38 -13.13 -0.57
N ALA A 134 19.43 -12.48 -1.10
CA ALA A 134 20.80 -12.59 -0.62
C ALA A 134 21.13 -11.60 0.53
N GLN A 135 20.20 -10.73 0.93
CA GLN A 135 20.47 -9.75 1.98
C GLN A 135 20.32 -10.35 3.40
N PRO A 136 21.02 -9.82 4.40
CA PRO A 136 20.99 -10.31 5.78
C PRO A 136 19.74 -9.83 6.54
N VAL A 137 18.56 -10.04 5.97
CA VAL A 137 17.24 -9.67 6.53
C VAL A 137 16.25 -10.85 6.48
N PRO A 138 16.64 -12.03 7.02
CA PRO A 138 15.87 -13.26 6.86
C PRO A 138 14.46 -13.19 7.50
N ARG A 139 14.28 -12.42 8.59
CA ARG A 139 12.96 -12.27 9.22
C ARG A 139 12.03 -11.44 8.36
N VAL A 140 12.54 -10.35 7.74
CA VAL A 140 11.78 -9.54 6.78
C VAL A 140 11.40 -10.38 5.56
N GLN A 141 12.30 -11.19 5.03
CA GLN A 141 12.02 -12.11 3.92
C GLN A 141 10.92 -13.12 4.29
N GLY A 142 11.02 -13.74 5.46
CA GLY A 142 10.02 -14.69 5.97
C GLY A 142 8.67 -14.01 6.28
N TRP A 143 8.67 -12.82 6.86
CA TRP A 143 7.48 -12.01 7.09
C TRP A 143 6.78 -11.67 5.77
N LEU A 144 7.52 -11.17 4.79
CA LEU A 144 6.98 -10.87 3.46
C LEU A 144 6.39 -12.12 2.79
N ALA A 145 7.08 -13.25 2.85
CA ALA A 145 6.63 -14.50 2.26
C ALA A 145 5.29 -14.96 2.88
N ARG A 146 5.15 -14.89 4.20
CA ARG A 146 3.89 -15.26 4.90
C ARG A 146 2.72 -14.35 4.49
N HIS A 147 2.95 -13.03 4.40
CA HIS A 147 1.90 -12.10 4.00
C HIS A 147 1.46 -12.31 2.54
N VAL A 148 2.40 -12.51 1.63
CA VAL A 148 2.13 -12.76 0.20
C VAL A 148 1.43 -14.10 -0.03
N ALA A 149 1.72 -15.12 0.78
CA ALA A 149 1.06 -16.43 0.71
C ALA A 149 -0.29 -16.49 1.43
N SER A 150 -0.78 -15.37 1.99
CA SER A 150 -2.01 -15.36 2.77
C SER A 150 -3.26 -15.30 1.89
N PRO A 151 -4.38 -15.95 2.29
CA PRO A 151 -5.67 -15.81 1.60
C PRO A 151 -6.18 -14.37 1.54
N LEU A 152 -5.75 -13.51 2.47
CA LEU A 152 -6.06 -12.07 2.45
C LEU A 152 -5.41 -11.40 1.24
N PHE A 153 -4.12 -11.70 1.00
CA PHE A 153 -3.40 -11.15 -0.15
C PHE A 153 -4.04 -11.58 -1.47
N ASP A 154 -4.40 -12.86 -1.61
CA ASP A 154 -5.07 -13.38 -2.80
C ASP A 154 -6.37 -12.61 -3.08
N ARG A 155 -7.19 -12.38 -2.04
CA ARG A 155 -8.43 -11.59 -2.17
C ARG A 155 -8.18 -10.12 -2.52
N ALA A 156 -7.14 -9.50 -1.94
CA ALA A 156 -6.79 -8.12 -2.22
C ALA A 156 -6.23 -7.92 -3.64
N MET A 157 -5.63 -8.97 -4.22
CA MET A 157 -5.02 -8.93 -5.55
C MET A 157 -5.94 -9.36 -6.69
N LEU A 158 -7.24 -9.56 -6.42
CA LEU A 158 -8.23 -9.84 -7.47
C LEU A 158 -8.24 -8.70 -8.49
N ARG A 159 -8.17 -9.07 -9.76
CA ARG A 159 -8.27 -8.10 -10.85
C ARG A 159 -9.75 -7.78 -11.09
N VAL A 160 -10.10 -6.51 -10.95
CA VAL A 160 -11.41 -5.99 -11.30
C VAL A 160 -11.34 -5.24 -12.63
N ALA A 161 -12.47 -5.14 -13.34
CA ALA A 161 -12.54 -4.33 -14.55
C ALA A 161 -12.24 -2.85 -14.23
N CYS A 162 -11.67 -2.14 -15.22
CA CYS A 162 -11.48 -0.70 -15.09
C CYS A 162 -12.82 -0.01 -14.85
N TRP A 163 -12.79 1.00 -13.96
CA TRP A 163 -13.98 1.82 -13.75
C TRP A 163 -14.42 2.50 -15.04
N ALA A 164 -15.70 2.47 -15.33
CA ALA A 164 -16.34 3.22 -16.42
C ALA A 164 -17.53 3.98 -15.85
N PRO A 165 -17.85 5.19 -16.37
CA PRO A 165 -19.04 5.92 -15.98
C PRO A 165 -20.28 5.04 -16.21
N ARG A 166 -21.19 5.00 -15.25
CA ARG A 166 -22.51 4.40 -15.49
C ARG A 166 -23.20 5.24 -16.55
N THR A 167 -23.42 4.68 -17.74
CA THR A 167 -24.35 5.26 -18.70
C THR A 167 -25.72 5.25 -18.04
N ALA A 168 -26.29 6.44 -17.83
CA ALA A 168 -27.70 6.52 -17.42
C ALA A 168 -28.54 5.74 -18.43
N PRO A 169 -29.53 4.93 -17.98
CA PRO A 169 -30.42 4.30 -18.92
C PRO A 169 -31.06 5.40 -19.75
N ILE A 170 -30.98 5.27 -21.08
CA ILE A 170 -31.71 6.14 -22.01
C ILE A 170 -33.17 5.90 -21.69
N MET A 171 -33.82 6.87 -21.02
CA MET A 171 -35.26 6.88 -20.89
C MET A 171 -35.76 7.05 -22.31
N SER A 172 -36.24 5.96 -22.92
CA SER A 172 -36.99 6.02 -24.16
C SER A 172 -38.24 6.81 -23.88
N SER A 173 -38.28 8.06 -24.33
CA SER A 173 -39.51 8.84 -24.40
C SER A 173 -40.41 8.14 -25.41
N SER A 174 -41.39 7.37 -24.92
CA SER A 174 -42.53 6.96 -25.71
C SER A 174 -43.39 8.20 -25.88
N ALA A 175 -43.28 8.83 -27.05
CA ALA A 175 -44.27 9.82 -27.50
C ALA A 175 -45.50 9.05 -27.93
N GLU A 176 -46.61 9.26 -27.27
CA GLU A 176 -47.96 9.12 -27.81
C GLU A 176 -48.41 10.45 -28.41
#